data_6c430eb3617ae45aef07b3f11ce0f2f9
#
_entry.id   6c430eb3617ae45aef07b3f11ce0f2f9
#
_cell.length_a   1.000
_cell.length_b   1.000
_cell.length_c   1.000
_cell.angle_alpha   90.00
_cell.angle_beta   90.00
_cell.angle_gamma   90.00
#
_symmetry.space_group_name_H-M   'P 1'
#
loop_
_entity.id
_entity.type
_entity.pdbx_description
1 polymer ?
#
loop_
_entity_poly.entity_id
_entity_poly.type
_entity_poly.pdbx_seq_one_letter_code
_entity_poly.pdbx_strand_id
1 'polypeptide(L)' 'MKHVHLIGIGGTGLSAIAQVLLEQGFTVSGSDREASPLFNAVSAKGAHTFLGHDPENVTGAHLV' A
#
# COMPACT_ATOMS: atom_id res chain seq x y z
N MET A 1 1.02 8.87 -14.28
CA MET A 1 0.72 7.66 -13.51
C MET A 1 0.14 8.04 -12.15
N LYS A 2 -0.90 7.35 -11.71
CA LYS A 2 -1.52 7.68 -10.43
C LYS A 2 -0.83 6.98 -9.27
N HIS A 3 -0.78 7.66 -8.16
CA HIS A 3 -0.26 7.14 -6.90
C HIS A 3 -1.43 6.94 -5.94
N VAL A 4 -1.60 5.71 -5.46
CA VAL A 4 -2.66 5.35 -4.52
C VAL A 4 -2.02 4.91 -3.21
N HIS A 5 -2.48 5.47 -2.09
CA HIS A 5 -2.02 5.08 -0.77
C HIS A 5 -3.13 4.33 -0.04
N LEU A 6 -2.82 3.14 0.44
CA LEU A 6 -3.78 2.26 1.11
C LEU A 6 -3.48 2.21 2.61
N ILE A 7 -4.39 2.75 3.41
CA ILE A 7 -4.29 2.68 4.86
C ILE A 7 -4.81 1.32 5.31
N GLY A 8 -3.96 0.51 5.93
CA GLY A 8 -4.27 -0.86 6.26
C GLY A 8 -3.88 -1.85 5.17
N ILE A 9 -2.82 -1.55 4.43
CA ILE A 9 -2.40 -2.31 3.23
C ILE A 9 -2.11 -3.78 3.51
N GLY A 10 -1.80 -4.16 4.76
CA GLY A 10 -1.58 -5.54 5.15
C GLY A 10 -2.86 -6.33 5.38
N GLY A 11 -4.03 -5.71 5.27
CA GLY A 11 -5.31 -6.38 5.42
C GLY A 11 -5.63 -7.24 4.20
N THR A 12 -6.49 -8.25 4.40
CA THR A 12 -6.83 -9.21 3.34
C THR A 12 -7.40 -8.53 2.09
N GLY A 13 -8.34 -7.60 2.31
CA GLY A 13 -8.98 -6.90 1.19
C GLY A 13 -8.06 -5.91 0.50
N LEU A 14 -7.38 -5.05 1.28
CA LEU A 14 -6.54 -4.00 0.71
C LEU A 14 -5.26 -4.55 0.10
N SER A 15 -4.71 -5.64 0.64
CA SER A 15 -3.52 -6.24 0.03
C SER A 15 -3.84 -6.81 -1.36
N ALA A 16 -5.04 -7.37 -1.55
CA ALA A 16 -5.47 -7.85 -2.85
C ALA A 16 -5.65 -6.70 -3.83
N ILE A 17 -6.26 -5.61 -3.39
CA ILE A 17 -6.43 -4.40 -4.21
C ILE A 17 -5.07 -3.82 -4.60
N ALA A 18 -4.14 -3.78 -3.66
CA ALA A 18 -2.79 -3.29 -3.94
C ALA A 18 -2.12 -4.07 -5.05
N GLN A 19 -2.26 -5.39 -5.04
CA GLN A 19 -1.67 -6.23 -6.08
C GLN A 19 -2.27 -5.96 -7.46
N VAL A 20 -3.58 -5.79 -7.53
CA VAL A 20 -4.25 -5.45 -8.79
C VAL A 20 -3.76 -4.11 -9.32
N LEU A 21 -3.66 -3.12 -8.45
CA LEU A 21 -3.19 -1.79 -8.85
C LEU A 21 -1.75 -1.81 -9.35
N LEU A 22 -0.88 -2.57 -8.69
CA LEU A 22 0.50 -2.74 -9.14
C LEU A 22 0.56 -3.37 -10.52
N GLU A 23 -0.26 -4.39 -10.77
CA GLU A 23 -0.32 -5.05 -12.07
C GLU A 23 -0.80 -4.12 -13.17
N GLN A 24 -1.63 -3.14 -12.83
CA GLN A 24 -2.13 -2.15 -13.77
C GLN A 24 -1.20 -0.94 -13.96
N GLY A 25 -0.05 -0.95 -13.31
CA GLY A 25 0.93 0.10 -13.49
C GLY A 25 0.80 1.29 -12.57
N PHE A 26 -0.05 1.21 -11.55
CA PHE A 26 -0.16 2.28 -10.56
C PHE A 26 1.05 2.29 -9.64
N THR A 27 1.41 3.46 -9.16
CA THR A 27 2.31 3.59 -8.01
C THR A 27 1.47 3.35 -6.76
N VAL A 28 1.87 2.39 -5.95
CA VAL A 28 1.13 2.02 -4.74
C VAL A 28 2.00 2.20 -3.53
N SER A 29 1.48 2.86 -2.51
CA SER A 29 2.07 2.91 -1.19
C SER A 29 1.02 2.50 -0.17
N GLY A 30 1.44 2.24 1.04
CA GLY A 30 0.49 1.91 2.08
C GLY A 30 1.13 1.84 3.44
N SER A 31 0.28 1.87 4.45
CA SER A 31 0.71 1.79 5.84
C SER A 31 -0.09 0.74 6.58
N ASP A 32 0.49 0.20 7.63
CA ASP A 32 -0.19 -0.69 8.54
C ASP A 32 0.49 -0.62 9.90
N ARG A 33 -0.17 -1.15 10.91
CA ARG A 33 0.39 -1.22 12.26
C ARG A 33 1.43 -2.30 12.41
N GLU A 34 1.33 -3.34 11.59
CA GLU A 34 2.19 -4.53 11.69
C GLU A 34 2.69 -4.94 10.31
N ALA A 35 3.88 -5.53 10.29
CA ALA A 35 4.42 -6.14 9.09
C ALA A 35 3.91 -7.59 8.97
N SER A 36 2.63 -7.73 8.64
CA SER A 36 2.01 -9.05 8.45
C SER A 36 2.56 -9.72 7.19
N PRO A 37 2.31 -11.03 7.00
CA PRO A 37 2.73 -11.71 5.77
C PRO A 37 2.20 -11.02 4.49
N LEU A 38 0.95 -10.54 4.53
CA LEU A 38 0.39 -9.83 3.37
C LEU A 38 1.04 -8.48 3.13
N PHE A 39 1.36 -7.75 4.21
CA PHE A 39 2.12 -6.50 4.14
C PHE A 39 3.46 -6.74 3.44
N ASN A 40 4.19 -7.77 3.88
CA ASN A 40 5.48 -8.09 3.31
C ASN A 40 5.37 -8.56 1.85
N ALA A 41 4.29 -9.28 1.52
CA ALA A 41 4.06 -9.76 0.17
C ALA A 41 3.85 -8.60 -0.82
N VAL A 42 3.03 -7.60 -0.45
CA VAL A 42 2.82 -6.46 -1.34
C VAL A 42 4.06 -5.59 -1.44
N SER A 43 4.83 -5.48 -0.37
CA SER A 43 6.12 -4.78 -0.40
C SER A 43 7.08 -5.44 -1.38
N ALA A 44 7.15 -6.76 -1.38
CA ALA A 44 7.99 -7.52 -2.31
C ALA A 44 7.55 -7.34 -3.76
N LYS A 45 6.28 -7.05 -4.00
CA LYS A 45 5.74 -6.84 -5.35
C LYS A 45 5.88 -5.41 -5.85
N GLY A 46 6.41 -4.50 -5.05
CA GLY A 46 6.72 -3.16 -5.49
C GLY A 46 5.98 -2.03 -4.78
N ALA A 47 5.11 -2.33 -3.82
CA ALA A 47 4.46 -1.28 -3.03
C ALA A 47 5.46 -0.66 -2.06
N HIS A 48 5.34 0.64 -1.86
CA HIS A 48 6.10 1.37 -0.84
C HIS A 48 5.34 1.29 0.47
N THR A 49 5.82 0.49 1.41
CA THR A 49 5.11 0.21 2.65
C THR A 49 5.76 0.88 3.84
N PHE A 50 4.93 1.33 4.78
CA PHE A 50 5.35 2.02 5.99
C PHE A 50 4.68 1.40 7.20
N LEU A 51 5.43 1.21 8.27
CA LEU A 51 4.85 0.85 9.56
C LEU A 51 4.40 2.12 10.27
N GLY A 52 3.15 2.10 10.77
CA GLY A 52 2.52 3.28 11.35
C GLY A 52 1.84 4.14 10.31
N HIS A 53 0.93 4.98 10.77
CA HIS A 53 0.13 5.84 9.89
C HIS A 53 0.58 7.30 10.05
N ASP A 54 1.49 7.74 9.20
CA ASP A 54 2.02 9.10 9.19
C ASP A 54 1.39 9.88 8.05
N PRO A 55 0.76 11.03 8.31
CA PRO A 55 0.15 11.83 7.24
C PRO A 55 1.09 12.22 6.12
N GLU A 56 2.38 12.36 6.40
CA GLU A 56 3.37 12.71 5.37
C GLU A 56 3.52 11.62 4.31
N ASN A 57 3.22 10.37 4.66
CA ASN A 57 3.34 9.26 3.73
C ASN A 57 2.31 9.29 2.60
N VAL A 58 1.28 10.13 2.72
CA VAL A 58 0.19 10.21 1.74
C VAL A 58 0.27 11.45 0.86
N THR A 59 1.33 12.24 0.98
CA THR A 59 1.48 13.47 0.20
C THR A 59 1.46 13.16 -1.29
N GLY A 60 0.53 13.80 -2.01
CA GLY A 60 0.40 13.61 -3.46
C GLY A 60 -0.31 12.33 -3.88
N ALA A 61 -0.83 11.54 -2.95
CA ALA A 61 -1.49 10.28 -3.24
C ALA A 61 -3.00 10.38 -3.10
N HIS A 62 -3.71 9.48 -3.79
CA HIS A 62 -5.13 9.26 -3.57
C HIS A 62 -5.27 8.24 -2.44
N LEU A 63 -6.07 8.58 -1.43
CA LEU A 63 -6.26 7.73 -0.26
C LEU A 63 -7.34 6.68 -0.47
N VAL A 64 -7.09 5.53 0.08
CA VAL A 64 -8.08 4.46 0.18
C VAL A 64 -8.02 3.81 1.56
#